data_25636f5f2bd62e03d8eb2116b7d88a03
#
_entry.id   25636f5f2bd62e03d8eb2116b7d88a03
#
_cell.length_a   1.000
_cell.length_b   1.000
_cell.length_c   1.000
_cell.angle_alpha   90.00
_cell.angle_beta   90.00
_cell.angle_gamma   90.00
#
_symmetry.space_group_name_H-M   'P 1'
#
loop_
_entity.id
_entity.type
_entity.pdbx_description
1 polymer ?
#
loop_
_entity_poly.entity_id
_entity_poly.type
_entity_poly.pdbx_seq_one_letter_code
_entity_poly.pdbx_strand_id
1 'polypeptide(L)'
;METESEMRVIAGKARRLNLKTIPGIDTRPTTDRIKETLFNILQPELLECRFLDLFSGSGGIGIEALSRGASYAVFVEKNPKAAACIRENLAFTKLAEDGKLLNMDVLQALRSLEGKGVFDIIFMDPPYNNELERQV
;
A
#
# COMPACT_ATOMS: atom_id res chain seq x y z
N MET A 1 -9.02 -11.09 20.45
CA MET A 1 -8.65 -10.83 19.97
C MET A 1 -8.63 -10.93 18.79
N GLU A 2 -8.79 -10.66 18.21
CA GLU A 2 -8.66 -10.94 17.23
C GLU A 2 -7.68 -10.55 16.44
N THR A 3 -7.14 -11.11 15.97
CA THR A 3 -5.93 -10.89 15.25
C THR A 3 -6.13 -10.91 13.78
N GLU A 4 -7.29 -11.22 13.34
CA GLU A 4 -7.51 -11.27 11.91
C GLU A 4 -7.47 -9.90 11.29
N SER A 5 -7.60 -8.85 12.09
CA SER A 5 -7.49 -7.51 11.56
C SER A 5 -6.08 -6.97 11.63
N GLU A 6 -5.17 -7.77 12.15
CA GLU A 6 -3.78 -7.32 12.21
C GLU A 6 -3.13 -7.39 10.86
N MET A 7 -2.30 -6.42 10.61
CA MET A 7 -1.52 -6.35 9.41
C MET A 7 -0.09 -6.11 9.81
N ARG A 8 0.83 -6.88 9.27
CA ARG A 8 2.21 -6.69 9.68
C ARG A 8 3.11 -6.76 8.48
N VAL A 9 4.30 -6.20 8.64
CA VAL A 9 5.31 -6.29 7.61
C VAL A 9 5.95 -7.66 7.69
N ILE A 10 6.06 -8.32 6.54
CA ILE A 10 6.54 -9.69 6.50
C ILE A 10 8.06 -9.75 6.47
N ALA A 11 8.67 -8.90 5.63
CA ALA A 11 10.11 -9.01 5.41
C ALA A 11 10.72 -7.64 5.24
N GLY A 12 12.06 -7.58 5.29
CA GLY A 12 12.79 -6.36 5.01
C GLY A 12 13.09 -5.54 6.25
N LYS A 13 13.34 -4.26 6.05
CA LYS A 13 13.80 -3.36 7.11
C LYS A 13 12.82 -3.25 8.27
N ALA A 14 11.54 -3.30 7.98
CA ALA A 14 10.50 -3.13 8.99
C ALA A 14 9.79 -4.42 9.33
N ARG A 15 10.40 -5.54 9.05
CA ARG A 15 9.73 -6.84 9.25
C ARG A 15 9.27 -6.99 10.68
N ARG A 16 8.14 -7.67 10.83
CA ARG A 16 7.51 -8.00 12.09
C ARG A 16 6.82 -6.85 12.80
N LEU A 17 6.89 -5.64 12.24
CA LEU A 17 6.15 -4.54 12.82
C LEU A 17 4.68 -4.66 12.45
N ASN A 18 3.83 -4.44 13.46
CA ASN A 18 2.39 -4.46 13.24
C ASN A 18 1.93 -3.09 12.76
N LEU A 19 1.10 -3.10 11.74
CA LEU A 19 0.56 -1.87 11.18
C LEU A 19 -0.84 -1.65 11.68
N LYS A 20 -1.24 -0.39 11.75
CA LYS A 20 -2.61 -0.04 12.10
C LYS A 20 -3.53 -0.32 10.91
N THR A 21 -4.75 -0.69 11.21
CA THR A 21 -5.78 -0.87 10.20
C THR A 21 -7.01 -0.09 10.64
N ILE A 22 -7.91 0.13 9.70
CA ILE A 22 -9.16 0.85 9.97
C ILE A 22 -10.31 -0.13 9.81
N PRO A 23 -11.01 -0.46 10.90
CA PRO A 23 -12.15 -1.36 10.79
C PRO A 23 -13.20 -0.80 9.83
N GLY A 24 -13.76 -1.65 9.02
CA GLY A 24 -14.75 -1.24 8.06
C GLY A 24 -14.15 -0.76 6.75
N ILE A 25 -12.95 -0.23 6.78
CA ILE A 25 -12.28 0.20 5.57
C ILE A 25 -11.39 -0.92 5.04
N ASP A 26 -10.72 -1.60 5.95
CA ASP A 26 -9.89 -2.74 5.59
C ASP A 26 -10.70 -4.01 5.77
N THR A 27 -11.85 -4.06 5.11
CA THR A 27 -12.75 -5.19 5.28
C THR A 27 -12.27 -6.44 4.59
N ARG A 28 -11.32 -6.29 3.71
CA ARG A 28 -10.77 -7.43 2.99
C ARG A 28 -9.26 -7.35 3.05
N PRO A 29 -8.72 -7.57 4.25
CA PRO A 29 -7.28 -7.42 4.42
C PRO A 29 -6.53 -8.47 3.62
N THR A 30 -5.38 -8.07 3.13
CA THR A 30 -4.47 -9.00 2.50
C THR A 30 -3.80 -9.79 3.61
N THR A 31 -4.00 -11.10 3.61
CA THR A 31 -3.40 -11.93 4.65
C THR A 31 -1.89 -11.99 4.47
N ASP A 32 -1.19 -12.37 5.53
CA ASP A 32 0.25 -12.55 5.47
C ASP A 32 0.64 -13.48 4.34
N ARG A 33 -0.10 -14.56 4.20
CA ARG A 33 0.22 -15.56 3.19
C ARG A 33 0.09 -15.03 1.78
N ILE A 34 -1.00 -14.29 1.52
CA ILE A 34 -1.21 -13.72 0.20
C ILE A 34 -0.16 -12.66 -0.08
N LYS A 35 0.13 -11.84 0.91
CA LYS A 35 1.13 -10.80 0.75
C LYS A 35 2.51 -11.41 0.49
N GLU A 36 2.85 -12.45 1.21
CA GLU A 36 4.12 -13.12 1.01
C GLU A 36 4.22 -13.72 -0.39
N THR A 37 3.16 -14.36 -0.85
CA THR A 37 3.13 -14.94 -2.18
C THR A 37 3.32 -13.87 -3.25
N LEU A 38 2.59 -12.76 -3.12
CA LEU A 38 2.69 -11.67 -4.07
C LEU A 38 4.12 -11.13 -4.13
N PHE A 39 4.70 -10.85 -2.96
CA PHE A 39 6.02 -10.24 -2.95
C PHE A 39 7.13 -11.21 -3.29
N ASN A 40 6.92 -12.51 -3.10
CA ASN A 40 7.88 -13.47 -3.62
C ASN A 40 7.95 -13.40 -5.15
N ILE A 41 6.81 -13.20 -5.79
CA ILE A 41 6.78 -13.04 -7.24
C ILE A 41 7.46 -11.73 -7.65
N LEU A 42 7.23 -10.67 -6.92
CA LEU A 42 7.75 -9.35 -7.26
C LEU A 42 9.20 -9.13 -6.86
N GLN A 43 9.72 -9.99 -6.00
CA GLN A 43 11.02 -9.76 -5.37
C GLN A 43 12.14 -9.39 -6.35
N PRO A 44 12.25 -10.04 -7.52
CA PRO A 44 13.34 -9.67 -8.42
C PRO A 44 13.30 -8.23 -8.90
N GLU A 45 12.11 -7.61 -8.93
CA GLU A 45 11.98 -6.23 -9.39
C GLU A 45 11.88 -5.21 -8.28
N LEU A 46 11.90 -5.65 -7.01
CA LEU A 46 11.63 -4.73 -5.92
C LEU A 46 12.78 -3.82 -5.56
N LEU A 47 14.00 -4.34 -5.61
CA LEU A 47 15.14 -3.55 -5.14
C LEU A 47 15.26 -2.27 -5.93
N GLU A 48 15.19 -1.15 -5.22
CA GLU A 48 15.30 0.20 -5.78
C GLU A 48 14.21 0.56 -6.78
N CYS A 49 13.10 -0.19 -6.81
CA CYS A 49 12.02 0.13 -7.73
C CYS A 49 11.23 1.34 -7.24
N ARG A 50 10.47 1.92 -8.15
CA ARG A 50 9.46 2.93 -7.83
C ARG A 50 8.11 2.25 -7.88
N PHE A 51 7.41 2.30 -6.78
CA PHE A 51 6.18 1.51 -6.57
C PHE A 51 4.98 2.44 -6.46
N LEU A 52 3.91 2.11 -7.14
CA LEU A 52 2.66 2.90 -7.07
C LEU A 52 1.53 1.99 -6.61
N ASP A 53 0.91 2.36 -5.51
CA ASP A 53 -0.21 1.62 -4.93
C ASP A 53 -1.46 2.46 -5.08
N LEU A 54 -2.36 2.06 -5.96
CA LEU A 54 -3.49 2.90 -6.35
C LEU A 54 -4.68 2.83 -5.41
N PHE A 55 -4.81 1.79 -4.60
CA PHE A 55 -5.89 1.67 -3.63
C PHE A 55 -5.26 1.20 -2.33
N SER A 56 -4.67 2.15 -1.60
CA SER A 56 -3.73 1.77 -0.55
C SER A 56 -4.36 1.29 0.75
N GLY A 57 -5.59 1.71 1.06
CA GLY A 57 -6.17 1.36 2.35
C GLY A 57 -5.27 1.84 3.47
N SER A 58 -4.84 0.95 4.33
CA SER A 58 -3.93 1.29 5.42
C SER A 58 -2.46 1.27 5.02
N GLY A 59 -2.18 0.97 3.77
CA GLY A 59 -0.83 1.10 3.24
C GLY A 59 0.04 -0.15 3.33
N GLY A 60 -0.57 -1.30 3.65
CA GLY A 60 0.23 -2.50 3.88
C GLY A 60 1.07 -2.94 2.70
N ILE A 61 0.55 -2.83 1.49
CA ILE A 61 1.28 -3.29 0.30
C ILE A 61 2.45 -2.38 0.00
N GLY A 62 2.21 -1.06 -0.05
CA GLY A 62 3.29 -0.13 -0.34
C GLY A 62 4.37 -0.13 0.72
N ILE A 63 3.97 -0.27 1.99
CA ILE A 63 4.93 -0.34 3.08
C ILE A 63 5.77 -1.61 2.97
N GLU A 64 5.13 -2.72 2.59
CA GLU A 64 5.89 -3.95 2.38
C GLU A 64 6.93 -3.76 1.27
N ALA A 65 6.54 -3.08 0.18
CA ALA A 65 7.47 -2.81 -0.90
C ALA A 65 8.67 -1.98 -0.42
N LEU A 66 8.39 -0.92 0.35
CA LEU A 66 9.47 -0.09 0.89
C LEU A 66 10.36 -0.89 1.83
N SER A 67 9.75 -1.72 2.67
CA SER A 67 10.50 -2.53 3.61
C SER A 67 11.45 -3.48 2.89
N ARG A 68 11.05 -3.96 1.74
CA ARG A 68 11.85 -4.94 0.99
C ARG A 68 12.81 -4.31 0.01
N GLY A 69 12.91 -2.98 -0.02
CA GLY A 69 13.96 -2.35 -0.78
C GLY A 69 13.53 -1.44 -1.91
N ALA A 70 12.24 -1.21 -2.09
CA ALA A 70 11.80 -0.22 -3.06
C ALA A 70 12.40 1.14 -2.68
N SER A 71 12.78 1.92 -3.67
CA SER A 71 13.38 3.22 -3.40
C SER A 71 12.33 4.27 -3.08
N TYR A 72 11.10 4.06 -3.53
CA TYR A 72 10.07 5.07 -3.41
C TYR A 72 8.72 4.42 -3.63
N ALA A 73 7.73 4.83 -2.85
CA ALA A 73 6.37 4.34 -3.03
C ALA A 73 5.39 5.49 -2.94
N VAL A 74 4.44 5.51 -3.84
CA VAL A 74 3.34 6.47 -3.80
C VAL A 74 2.09 5.69 -3.41
N PHE A 75 1.39 6.22 -2.40
CA PHE A 75 0.18 5.64 -1.87
C PHE A 75 -0.98 6.52 -2.28
N VAL A 76 -1.96 5.96 -2.97
CA VAL A 76 -3.14 6.70 -3.37
C VAL A 76 -4.31 6.18 -2.55
N GLU A 77 -4.95 7.08 -1.80
CA GLU A 77 -6.07 6.70 -0.97
C GLU A 77 -6.98 7.90 -0.78
N LYS A 78 -8.24 7.77 -1.18
CA LYS A 78 -9.14 8.89 -1.08
C LYS A 78 -9.80 9.04 0.28
N ASN A 79 -9.89 7.97 1.06
CA ASN A 79 -10.52 8.05 2.37
C ASN A 79 -9.60 8.72 3.37
N PRO A 80 -10.05 9.83 4.01
CA PRO A 80 -9.13 10.57 4.89
C PRO A 80 -8.70 9.79 6.12
N LYS A 81 -9.54 8.91 6.63
CA LYS A 81 -9.14 8.11 7.79
C LYS A 81 -8.08 7.11 7.42
N ALA A 82 -8.25 6.46 6.27
CA ALA A 82 -7.23 5.53 5.80
C ALA A 82 -5.94 6.26 5.47
N ALA A 83 -6.05 7.45 4.87
CA ALA A 83 -4.85 8.24 4.58
C ALA A 83 -4.08 8.59 5.84
N ALA A 84 -4.80 8.97 6.90
CA ALA A 84 -4.15 9.27 8.18
C ALA A 84 -3.46 8.02 8.72
N CYS A 85 -4.08 6.87 8.55
CA CYS A 85 -3.50 5.61 8.99
C CYS A 85 -2.21 5.31 8.24
N ILE A 86 -2.18 5.59 6.93
CA ILE A 86 -0.96 5.42 6.14
C ILE A 86 0.16 6.29 6.68
N ARG A 87 -0.15 7.55 7.01
CA ARG A 87 0.88 8.44 7.57
C ARG A 87 1.44 7.89 8.86
N GLU A 88 0.56 7.39 9.73
CA GLU A 88 1.01 6.83 11.00
C GLU A 88 1.86 5.58 10.78
N ASN A 89 1.44 4.73 9.86
CA ASN A 89 2.19 3.51 9.60
C ASN A 89 3.55 3.82 8.98
N LEU A 90 3.62 4.81 8.10
CA LEU A 90 4.90 5.19 7.52
C LEU A 90 5.84 5.74 8.60
N ALA A 91 5.31 6.56 9.50
CA ALA A 91 6.14 7.11 10.58
C ALA A 91 6.61 6.01 11.52
N PHE A 92 5.70 5.11 11.89
CA PHE A 92 6.02 4.04 12.81
C PHE A 92 7.10 3.11 12.26
N THR A 93 7.04 2.83 10.97
CA THR A 93 8.00 1.93 10.35
C THR A 93 9.29 2.64 9.93
N LYS A 94 9.33 3.96 10.09
CA LYS A 94 10.49 4.78 9.73
C LYS A 94 10.77 4.76 8.23
N LEU A 95 9.71 4.63 7.44
CA LEU A 95 9.82 4.59 6.00
C LEU A 95 9.22 5.84 5.34
N ALA A 96 8.88 6.84 6.14
CA ALA A 96 8.16 8.01 5.64
C ALA A 96 8.95 8.81 4.61
N GLU A 97 10.26 8.81 4.69
CA GLU A 97 11.07 9.56 3.74
C GLU A 97 10.92 9.07 2.31
N ASP A 98 10.65 7.80 2.17
CA ASP A 98 10.56 7.18 0.85
C ASP A 98 9.13 6.97 0.39
N GLY A 99 8.17 7.45 1.16
CA GLY A 99 6.76 7.27 0.82
C GLY A 99 6.07 8.61 0.61
N LYS A 100 5.20 8.64 -0.38
CA LYS A 100 4.40 9.82 -0.64
C LYS A 100 2.93 9.42 -0.66
N LEU A 101 2.12 10.17 0.08
CA LEU A 101 0.69 9.90 0.14
C LEU A 101 -0.06 10.93 -0.69
N LEU A 102 -0.91 10.44 -1.57
CA LEU A 102 -1.84 11.27 -2.32
C LEU A 102 -3.25 10.95 -1.81
N ASN A 103 -3.78 11.85 -1.01
CA ASN A 103 -5.12 11.68 -0.44
C ASN A 103 -6.13 12.22 -1.43
N MET A 104 -6.41 11.44 -2.46
CA MET A 104 -7.28 11.84 -3.54
C MET A 104 -7.73 10.58 -4.27
N ASP A 105 -8.66 10.70 -5.21
CA ASP A 105 -9.08 9.50 -5.94
C ASP A 105 -8.04 9.15 -7.01
N VAL A 106 -8.21 7.96 -7.57
CA VAL A 106 -7.21 7.39 -8.47
C VAL A 106 -7.02 8.23 -9.73
N LEU A 107 -8.12 8.69 -10.32
CA LEU A 107 -8.01 9.47 -11.56
C LEU A 107 -7.27 10.78 -11.32
N GLN A 108 -7.59 11.44 -10.22
CA GLN A 108 -6.91 12.66 -9.84
C GLN A 108 -5.43 12.42 -9.61
N ALA A 109 -5.12 11.32 -8.91
CA ALA A 109 -3.74 10.97 -8.62
C ALA A 109 -2.97 10.70 -9.90
N LEU A 110 -3.55 9.95 -10.82
CA LEU A 110 -2.88 9.63 -12.07
C LEU A 110 -2.57 10.90 -12.88
N ARG A 111 -3.50 11.85 -12.87
CA ARG A 111 -3.23 13.12 -13.54
C ARG A 111 -2.09 13.86 -12.88
N SER A 112 -2.06 13.86 -11.56
CA SER A 112 -1.01 14.60 -10.85
C SER A 112 0.36 13.97 -11.04
N LEU A 113 0.40 12.67 -11.35
CA LEU A 113 1.67 11.98 -11.55
C LEU A 113 2.15 12.01 -12.98
N GLU A 114 1.33 12.52 -13.89
CA GLU A 114 1.72 12.60 -15.28
C GLU A 114 2.99 13.41 -15.43
N GLY A 115 3.95 12.87 -16.16
CA GLY A 115 5.20 13.57 -16.42
C GLY A 115 6.17 13.61 -15.26
N LYS A 116 5.87 12.94 -14.16
CA LYS A 116 6.71 13.00 -12.96
C LYS A 116 7.57 11.76 -12.77
N GLY A 117 7.87 11.07 -13.84
CA GLY A 117 8.70 9.91 -13.79
C GLY A 117 7.91 8.65 -14.03
N VAL A 118 8.59 7.53 -14.01
CA VAL A 118 7.95 6.26 -14.28
C VAL A 118 7.94 5.43 -13.01
N PHE A 119 6.99 4.52 -12.96
CA PHE A 119 6.93 3.53 -11.89
C PHE A 119 7.25 2.18 -12.48
N ASP A 120 8.03 1.41 -11.75
CA ASP A 120 8.40 0.07 -12.18
C ASP A 120 7.31 -0.93 -11.90
N ILE A 121 6.58 -0.71 -10.80
CA ILE A 121 5.51 -1.60 -10.40
C ILE A 121 4.30 -0.75 -10.03
N ILE A 122 3.15 -1.09 -10.61
CA ILE A 122 1.89 -0.45 -10.28
C ILE A 122 0.97 -1.54 -9.76
N PHE A 123 0.53 -1.38 -8.52
CA PHE A 123 -0.35 -2.35 -7.89
C PHE A 123 -1.75 -1.75 -7.80
N MET A 124 -2.74 -2.52 -8.23
CA MET A 124 -4.10 -2.03 -8.21
C MET A 124 -5.02 -3.14 -7.71
N ASP A 125 -5.58 -2.93 -6.52
CA ASP A 125 -6.52 -3.88 -5.94
C ASP A 125 -7.72 -3.09 -5.44
N PRO A 126 -8.64 -2.73 -6.33
CA PRO A 126 -9.76 -1.88 -5.94
C PRO A 126 -10.63 -2.59 -4.92
N PRO A 127 -11.30 -1.81 -4.07
CA PRO A 127 -12.20 -2.42 -3.09
C PRO A 127 -13.33 -3.14 -3.81
N TYR A 128 -13.71 -4.27 -3.26
CA TYR A 128 -14.83 -4.99 -3.81
C TYR A 128 -16.11 -4.31 -3.38
N ASN A 129 -16.80 -3.78 -4.36
CA ASN A 129 -18.16 -3.36 -4.14
C ASN A 129 -18.89 -3.59 -5.45
N ASN A 130 -20.19 -3.73 -5.34
CA ASN A 130 -20.96 -4.17 -6.48
C ASN A 130 -20.95 -3.17 -7.61
N GLU A 131 -20.94 -1.91 -7.27
CA GLU A 131 -20.97 -0.90 -8.31
C GLU A 131 -19.71 -0.88 -9.13
N LEU A 132 -18.58 -0.95 -8.44
CA LEU A 132 -17.32 -0.93 -9.15
C LEU A 132 -17.20 -2.14 -10.07
N GLU A 133 -17.61 -3.28 -9.57
CA GLU A 133 -17.51 -4.51 -10.36
C GLU A 133 -18.40 -4.46 -11.59
N ARG A 134 -19.55 -3.85 -11.47
CA ARG A 134 -20.45 -3.76 -12.60
C ARG A 134 -19.96 -2.83 -13.67
N GLN A 135 -19.18 -1.86 -13.31
CA GLN A 135 -18.65 -0.92 -14.29
C GLN A 135 -17.52 -1.52 -15.10
N VAL A 136 -16.99 -2.59 -14.64
CA VAL A 136 -15.90 -3.25 -15.31
C VAL A 136 -16.41 -4.43 -16.10
#